data_cf8298dc81af00cc3be755fd80f691bb
#
_entry.id   cf8298dc81af00cc3be755fd80f691bb
#
_cell.length_a   1.000
_cell.length_b   1.000
_cell.length_c   1.000
_cell.angle_alpha   90.00
_cell.angle_beta   90.00
_cell.angle_gamma   90.00
#
_symmetry.space_group_name_H-M   'P 1'
#
loop_
_entity.id
_entity.type
_entity.pdbx_description
1 polymer ?
#
loop_
_entity_poly.entity_id
_entity_poly.type
_entity_poly.pdbx_seq_one_letter_code
_entity_poly.pdbx_strand_id
1 'polypeptide(L)'
;MRRRDERLRSTRRSHTYYPMDDPVLTERMQAALPVEGLYTYMLYRDLDHVFPYGFGRTSPRLRIVGPDAERATPLIATALSERSFPSLDDGLRKFVSSTAQYLVFGGPCTYEIDYLYPADTDSDDEPVAFGLALIQPGTLGALDGAPIQYVLPTISEKRDSTGLSYVTLDPSTLVVFTLPPDLVAPVRTLIEFLMTANREQGKEFELTRQSLTETTPYNFSAHLREKGRLFAEVTQPIGWNVRDLFKDNQLEPFSVWRQIRFLEFKVRVRDSIIEQLNTAIGQVGKRMGFSASIEVTGVPTLSDVQQAKDDFRNGARGLGTLATATI
;
A
#
# COMPACT_ATOMS: atom_id res chain seq x y z
N MET A 1 19.43 25.71 15.95
CA MET A 1 20.21 26.16 14.77
C MET A 1 19.36 25.89 13.54
N ARG A 2 18.60 26.88 13.03
CA ARG A 2 17.79 26.76 11.80
C ARG A 2 18.76 26.69 10.62
N ARG A 3 18.91 25.51 9.99
CA ARG A 3 19.60 25.42 8.70
C ARG A 3 18.83 26.27 7.69
N ARG A 4 19.52 27.13 6.97
CA ARG A 4 19.05 27.83 5.78
C ARG A 4 18.37 26.77 4.89
N ASP A 5 17.10 27.02 4.54
CA ASP A 5 16.42 26.32 3.44
C ASP A 5 17.24 26.62 2.17
N GLU A 6 18.23 25.80 1.88
CA GLU A 6 18.81 25.75 0.54
C GLU A 6 17.65 25.41 -0.39
N ARG A 7 17.30 26.36 -1.25
CA ARG A 7 16.23 26.16 -2.21
C ARG A 7 16.71 25.10 -3.20
N LEU A 8 16.21 23.88 -3.08
CA LEU A 8 16.47 22.81 -4.02
C LEU A 8 15.52 22.95 -5.21
N ARG A 9 16.06 22.76 -6.43
CA ARG A 9 15.28 22.67 -7.68
C ARG A 9 14.87 21.21 -7.89
N SER A 10 13.58 20.93 -7.92
CA SER A 10 13.00 19.61 -8.18
C SER A 10 12.78 19.42 -9.67
N THR A 11 13.07 18.23 -10.21
CA THR A 11 12.75 17.88 -11.60
C THR A 11 11.24 17.97 -11.85
N ARG A 12 10.40 17.59 -10.89
CA ARG A 12 8.93 17.72 -10.99
C ARG A 12 8.45 19.16 -11.11
N ARG A 13 9.12 20.12 -10.46
CA ARG A 13 8.74 21.54 -10.55
C ARG A 13 9.05 22.16 -11.91
N SER A 14 9.90 21.53 -12.72
CA SER A 14 10.20 21.95 -14.09
C SER A 14 9.29 21.32 -15.13
N HIS A 15 8.30 20.52 -14.73
CA HIS A 15 7.34 19.95 -15.66
C HIS A 15 6.51 21.04 -16.36
N THR A 16 6.37 20.93 -17.67
CA THR A 16 5.47 21.77 -18.44
C THR A 16 4.07 21.18 -18.40
N TYR A 17 3.10 21.97 -17.99
CA TYR A 17 1.70 21.56 -17.91
C TYR A 17 0.97 21.95 -19.20
N TYR A 18 0.31 20.97 -19.81
CA TYR A 18 -0.47 21.15 -21.02
C TYR A 18 -1.96 21.07 -20.67
N PRO A 19 -2.78 22.06 -21.07
CA PRO A 19 -4.21 22.03 -20.80
C PRO A 19 -4.90 20.90 -21.57
N MET A 20 -5.89 20.27 -20.96
CA MET A 20 -6.72 19.23 -21.55
C MET A 20 -8.17 19.43 -21.12
N ASP A 21 -9.08 19.37 -22.06
CA ASP A 21 -10.52 19.45 -21.80
C ASP A 21 -11.16 18.08 -22.01
N ASP A 22 -11.24 17.29 -20.94
CA ASP A 22 -11.88 15.98 -20.92
C ASP A 22 -12.71 15.81 -19.64
N PRO A 23 -14.02 16.05 -19.68
CA PRO A 23 -14.90 15.97 -18.52
C PRO A 23 -15.03 14.54 -17.97
N VAL A 24 -14.98 13.51 -18.83
CA VAL A 24 -15.10 12.11 -18.40
C VAL A 24 -13.85 11.68 -17.61
N LEU A 25 -12.67 12.12 -18.07
CA LEU A 25 -11.41 11.84 -17.40
C LEU A 25 -11.33 12.57 -16.05
N THR A 26 -11.81 13.81 -16.01
CA THR A 26 -11.88 14.62 -14.77
C THR A 26 -12.70 13.90 -13.68
N GLU A 27 -13.85 13.34 -14.04
CA GLU A 27 -14.69 12.59 -13.11
C GLU A 27 -13.98 11.31 -12.60
N ARG A 28 -13.31 10.56 -13.51
CA ARG A 28 -12.54 9.36 -13.13
C ARG A 28 -11.38 9.67 -12.18
N MET A 29 -10.69 10.78 -12.37
CA MET A 29 -9.56 11.19 -11.54
C MET A 29 -9.97 11.63 -10.14
N GLN A 30 -11.22 12.02 -9.95
CA GLN A 30 -11.77 12.39 -8.64
C GLN A 30 -12.15 11.16 -7.80
N ALA A 31 -12.16 9.96 -8.39
CA ALA A 31 -12.46 8.73 -7.68
C ALA A 31 -11.34 8.43 -6.67
N ALA A 32 -11.68 8.49 -5.39
CA ALA A 32 -10.78 8.04 -4.32
C ALA A 32 -10.56 6.52 -4.38
N LEU A 33 -9.54 6.03 -3.69
CA LEU A 33 -9.40 4.59 -3.47
C LEU A 33 -10.70 4.01 -2.89
N PRO A 34 -11.12 2.78 -3.28
CA PRO A 34 -12.38 2.18 -2.85
C PRO A 34 -12.33 1.70 -1.39
N VAL A 35 -12.08 2.62 -0.45
CA VAL A 35 -11.97 2.35 0.98
C VAL A 35 -13.28 2.69 1.72
N GLU A 36 -14.34 3.00 0.98
CA GLU A 36 -15.63 3.31 1.57
C GLU A 36 -16.32 2.07 2.15
N GLY A 37 -16.78 2.20 3.41
CA GLY A 37 -17.51 1.17 4.12
C GLY A 37 -16.66 0.37 5.12
N LEU A 38 -17.35 -0.38 5.99
CA LEU A 38 -16.74 -1.02 7.17
C LEU A 38 -15.66 -2.06 6.79
N TYR A 39 -15.98 -2.97 5.88
CA TYR A 39 -15.10 -4.11 5.60
C TYR A 39 -13.84 -3.68 4.84
N THR A 40 -13.97 -2.80 3.85
CA THR A 40 -12.81 -2.23 3.14
C THR A 40 -11.93 -1.42 4.09
N TYR A 41 -12.53 -0.62 4.98
CA TYR A 41 -11.78 0.12 5.99
C TYR A 41 -11.04 -0.79 6.97
N MET A 42 -11.66 -1.89 7.42
CA MET A 42 -11.00 -2.86 8.30
C MET A 42 -9.77 -3.48 7.64
N LEU A 43 -9.90 -3.96 6.40
CA LEU A 43 -8.77 -4.51 5.65
C LEU A 43 -7.68 -3.45 5.44
N TYR A 44 -8.06 -2.22 5.08
CA TYR A 44 -7.15 -1.10 4.92
C TYR A 44 -6.32 -0.86 6.19
N ARG A 45 -6.99 -0.85 7.36
CA ARG A 45 -6.32 -0.70 8.66
C ARG A 45 -5.42 -1.89 9.02
N ASP A 46 -5.78 -3.10 8.63
CA ASP A 46 -4.97 -4.29 8.89
C ASP A 46 -3.68 -4.31 8.04
N LEU A 47 -3.66 -3.56 6.93
CA LEU A 47 -2.46 -3.33 6.11
C LEU A 47 -1.51 -2.27 6.70
N ASP A 48 -1.92 -1.44 7.66
CA ASP A 48 -1.01 -0.60 8.42
C ASP A 48 0.05 -1.44 9.17
N HIS A 49 -0.27 -2.71 9.45
CA HIS A 49 0.59 -3.67 10.16
C HIS A 49 1.29 -4.66 9.22
N VAL A 50 1.74 -4.21 8.04
CA VAL A 50 2.54 -5.02 7.10
C VAL A 50 3.90 -5.39 7.71
N PHE A 51 4.40 -4.57 8.64
CA PHE A 51 5.49 -4.92 9.54
C PHE A 51 4.93 -5.40 10.89
N PRO A 52 4.52 -6.66 11.02
CA PRO A 52 4.13 -7.19 12.32
C PRO A 52 5.33 -7.12 13.26
N TYR A 53 5.09 -6.79 14.51
CA TYR A 53 6.12 -6.88 15.55
C TYR A 53 6.64 -8.32 15.55
N GLY A 54 7.98 -8.46 15.55
CA GLY A 54 8.63 -9.75 15.34
C GLY A 54 8.17 -10.82 16.34
N PHE A 55 8.37 -12.07 15.97
CA PHE A 55 8.24 -13.20 16.86
C PHE A 55 9.21 -13.02 18.02
N GLY A 56 8.68 -12.82 19.23
CA GLY A 56 9.52 -12.51 20.38
C GLY A 56 9.96 -11.04 20.39
N ARG A 57 10.52 -10.61 21.43
CA ARG A 57 10.76 -9.25 21.92
C ARG A 57 11.68 -8.34 21.08
N THR A 58 12.01 -8.67 19.84
CA THR A 58 12.87 -7.85 18.98
C THR A 58 12.03 -6.95 18.09
N SER A 59 12.20 -5.64 18.26
CA SER A 59 11.64 -4.67 17.33
C SER A 59 12.23 -4.87 15.93
N PRO A 60 11.42 -4.73 14.87
CA PRO A 60 11.94 -4.71 13.50
C PRO A 60 13.05 -3.68 13.38
N ARG A 61 14.15 -4.07 12.75
CA ARG A 61 15.28 -3.16 12.47
C ARG A 61 15.40 -3.00 10.96
N LEU A 62 15.38 -1.76 10.55
CA LEU A 62 15.57 -1.35 9.17
C LEU A 62 16.94 -0.69 9.10
N ARG A 63 17.78 -1.14 8.19
CA ARG A 63 19.10 -0.56 8.00
C ARG A 63 19.45 -0.48 6.53
N ILE A 64 20.26 0.50 6.21
CA ILE A 64 20.88 0.60 4.90
C ILE A 64 22.19 -0.20 4.96
N VAL A 65 22.38 -1.06 3.99
CA VAL A 65 23.58 -1.89 3.84
C VAL A 65 24.23 -1.66 2.48
N GLY A 66 25.51 -1.97 2.35
CA GLY A 66 26.29 -1.83 1.13
C GLY A 66 27.54 -1.00 1.34
N PRO A 67 28.43 -0.93 0.34
CA PRO A 67 29.69 -0.22 0.46
C PRO A 67 29.54 1.28 0.74
N ASP A 68 28.44 1.90 0.27
CA ASP A 68 28.18 3.34 0.45
C ASP A 68 27.02 3.59 1.43
N ALA A 69 26.74 2.66 2.35
CA ALA A 69 25.60 2.73 3.27
C ALA A 69 25.58 4.02 4.10
N GLU A 70 26.72 4.50 4.57
CA GLU A 70 26.83 5.73 5.35
C GLU A 70 26.40 6.96 4.55
N ARG A 71 26.84 7.07 3.28
CA ARG A 71 26.45 8.14 2.34
C ARG A 71 24.97 8.01 1.93
N ALA A 72 24.50 6.81 1.66
CA ALA A 72 23.15 6.55 1.17
C ALA A 72 22.06 6.72 2.24
N THR A 73 22.38 6.45 3.51
CA THR A 73 21.38 6.51 4.60
C THR A 73 20.64 7.84 4.68
N PRO A 74 21.29 9.01 4.73
CA PRO A 74 20.58 10.29 4.77
C PRO A 74 19.78 10.59 3.50
N LEU A 75 20.26 10.15 2.34
CA LEU A 75 19.56 10.33 1.05
C LEU A 75 18.26 9.52 1.00
N ILE A 76 18.34 8.23 1.36
CA ILE A 76 17.19 7.34 1.39
C ILE A 76 16.20 7.77 2.49
N ALA A 77 16.69 8.14 3.66
CA ALA A 77 15.86 8.67 4.73
C ALA A 77 15.07 9.92 4.29
N THR A 78 15.72 10.83 3.58
CA THR A 78 15.06 12.03 3.04
C THR A 78 14.02 11.67 1.99
N ALA A 79 14.31 10.71 1.11
CA ALA A 79 13.43 10.29 0.04
C ALA A 79 12.15 9.59 0.54
N LEU A 80 12.27 8.82 1.62
CA LEU A 80 11.15 8.08 2.22
C LEU A 80 10.43 8.86 3.31
N SER A 81 11.04 9.93 3.82
CA SER A 81 10.45 10.75 4.87
C SER A 81 9.49 11.77 4.29
N GLU A 82 8.21 11.60 4.48
CA GLU A 82 7.33 12.76 4.57
C GLU A 82 7.89 13.63 5.73
N ARG A 83 7.84 14.96 5.58
CA ARG A 83 8.40 15.94 6.56
C ARG A 83 8.00 15.71 8.04
N SER A 84 7.06 14.82 8.29
CA SER A 84 6.48 14.48 9.59
C SER A 84 7.10 13.24 10.27
N PHE A 85 7.97 12.46 9.62
CA PHE A 85 8.52 11.24 10.23
C PHE A 85 9.95 11.46 10.74
N PRO A 86 10.20 11.24 12.04
CA PRO A 86 11.48 11.59 12.67
C PRO A 86 12.60 10.60 12.39
N SER A 87 12.32 9.40 11.87
CA SER A 87 13.31 8.35 11.66
C SER A 87 13.18 7.65 10.31
N LEU A 88 14.27 7.04 9.83
CA LEU A 88 14.28 6.17 8.65
C LEU A 88 13.28 5.01 8.81
N ASP A 89 13.24 4.41 10.00
CA ASP A 89 12.36 3.29 10.31
C ASP A 89 10.88 3.67 10.14
N ASP A 90 10.47 4.83 10.67
CA ASP A 90 9.07 5.29 10.56
C ASP A 90 8.73 5.67 9.12
N GLY A 91 9.64 6.36 8.42
CA GLY A 91 9.47 6.71 7.01
C GLY A 91 9.31 5.47 6.14
N LEU A 92 10.17 4.47 6.29
CA LEU A 92 10.10 3.24 5.51
C LEU A 92 8.85 2.41 5.85
N ARG A 93 8.49 2.27 7.13
CA ARG A 93 7.26 1.59 7.54
C ARG A 93 6.04 2.24 6.90
N LYS A 94 5.96 3.56 6.97
CA LYS A 94 4.87 4.31 6.36
C LYS A 94 4.83 4.14 4.85
N PHE A 95 5.99 4.22 4.18
CA PHE A 95 6.09 4.01 2.75
C PHE A 95 5.58 2.62 2.35
N VAL A 96 6.07 1.56 3.00
CA VAL A 96 5.68 0.18 2.67
C VAL A 96 4.20 -0.07 2.99
N SER A 97 3.69 0.41 4.13
CA SER A 97 2.27 0.26 4.49
C SER A 97 1.36 1.00 3.51
N SER A 98 1.69 2.25 3.16
CA SER A 98 0.91 3.02 2.20
C SER A 98 0.96 2.39 0.79
N THR A 99 2.13 1.93 0.35
CA THR A 99 2.27 1.24 -0.93
C THR A 99 1.47 -0.07 -0.94
N ALA A 100 1.49 -0.85 0.15
CA ALA A 100 0.66 -2.06 0.27
C ALA A 100 -0.84 -1.76 0.18
N GLN A 101 -1.29 -0.69 0.82
CA GLN A 101 -2.67 -0.21 0.72
C GLN A 101 -3.04 0.17 -0.72
N TYR A 102 -2.19 0.94 -1.41
CA TYR A 102 -2.41 1.27 -2.81
C TYR A 102 -2.46 0.03 -3.70
N LEU A 103 -1.53 -0.91 -3.52
CA LEU A 103 -1.49 -2.15 -4.29
C LEU A 103 -2.74 -3.01 -4.12
N VAL A 104 -3.26 -3.08 -2.90
CA VAL A 104 -4.44 -3.90 -2.58
C VAL A 104 -5.73 -3.25 -3.09
N PHE A 105 -5.89 -1.94 -2.94
CA PHE A 105 -7.14 -1.24 -3.26
C PHE A 105 -7.15 -0.57 -4.63
N GLY A 106 -5.99 -0.12 -5.12
CA GLY A 106 -5.85 0.61 -6.38
C GLY A 106 -5.16 -0.17 -7.50
N GLY A 107 -4.57 -1.33 -7.19
CA GLY A 107 -3.75 -2.08 -8.15
C GLY A 107 -2.32 -1.53 -8.26
N PRO A 108 -1.62 -1.74 -9.37
CA PRO A 108 -0.25 -1.25 -9.55
C PRO A 108 -0.14 0.23 -9.23
N CYS A 109 0.86 0.61 -8.44
CA CYS A 109 1.10 2.01 -8.12
C CYS A 109 2.47 2.46 -8.64
N THR A 110 2.49 3.67 -9.20
CA THR A 110 3.68 4.24 -9.85
C THR A 110 4.18 5.41 -9.01
N TYR A 111 5.48 5.42 -8.79
CA TYR A 111 6.19 6.56 -8.20
C TYR A 111 7.12 7.15 -9.24
N GLU A 112 7.29 8.46 -9.19
CA GLU A 112 8.29 9.18 -9.95
C GLU A 112 9.48 9.47 -9.03
N ILE A 113 10.71 9.16 -9.50
CA ILE A 113 11.94 9.57 -8.84
C ILE A 113 12.15 11.05 -9.14
N ASP A 114 12.00 11.88 -8.12
CA ASP A 114 12.21 13.32 -8.22
C ASP A 114 13.63 13.64 -7.78
N TYR A 115 14.51 13.98 -8.72
CA TYR A 115 15.87 14.39 -8.43
C TYR A 115 15.92 15.85 -8.00
N LEU A 116 16.67 16.13 -6.95
CA LEU A 116 16.79 17.45 -6.35
C LEU A 116 18.21 18.01 -6.61
N TYR A 117 18.27 19.17 -7.19
CA TYR A 117 19.51 19.88 -7.55
C TYR A 117 19.64 21.16 -6.71
N PRO A 118 20.88 21.66 -6.47
CA PRO A 118 21.06 22.97 -5.86
C PRO A 118 20.41 24.06 -6.72
N ALA A 119 19.79 25.05 -6.07
CA ALA A 119 19.06 26.11 -6.80
C ALA A 119 19.98 27.05 -7.59
N ASP A 120 21.25 27.17 -7.16
CA ASP A 120 22.19 28.16 -7.66
C ASP A 120 23.08 27.62 -8.81
N THR A 121 22.85 26.39 -9.26
CA THR A 121 23.56 25.76 -10.37
C THR A 121 22.69 25.73 -11.63
N ASP A 122 23.14 26.42 -12.67
CA ASP A 122 22.51 26.40 -14.00
C ASP A 122 22.86 25.13 -14.81
N SER A 123 23.69 24.27 -14.24
CA SER A 123 24.16 23.05 -14.90
C SER A 123 23.28 21.85 -14.50
N ASP A 124 23.16 20.88 -15.41
CA ASP A 124 22.64 19.54 -15.16
C ASP A 124 23.58 18.69 -14.29
N ASP A 125 24.19 19.34 -13.28
CA ASP A 125 25.10 18.75 -12.33
C ASP A 125 24.46 17.57 -11.56
N GLU A 126 25.29 16.83 -10.87
CA GLU A 126 24.86 15.66 -10.10
C GLU A 126 23.76 16.04 -9.07
N PRO A 127 22.66 15.30 -9.00
CA PRO A 127 21.61 15.53 -8.01
C PRO A 127 22.19 15.35 -6.59
N VAL A 128 21.81 16.24 -5.68
CA VAL A 128 22.27 16.21 -4.28
C VAL A 128 21.34 15.43 -3.36
N ALA A 129 20.09 15.20 -3.80
CA ALA A 129 19.10 14.39 -3.11
C ALA A 129 18.07 13.85 -4.11
N PHE A 130 17.18 12.99 -3.64
CA PHE A 130 16.05 12.51 -4.42
C PHE A 130 14.80 12.33 -3.53
N GLY A 131 13.64 12.20 -4.15
CA GLY A 131 12.37 11.85 -3.53
C GLY A 131 11.64 10.78 -4.33
N LEU A 132 10.71 10.10 -3.71
CA LEU A 132 9.77 9.21 -4.36
C LEU A 132 8.37 9.84 -4.27
N ALA A 133 7.88 10.34 -5.39
CA ALA A 133 6.61 11.00 -5.47
C ALA A 133 5.55 10.07 -6.05
N LEU A 134 4.54 9.73 -5.25
CA LEU A 134 3.43 8.90 -5.72
C LEU A 134 2.68 9.61 -6.86
N ILE A 135 2.55 8.93 -7.99
CA ILE A 135 1.59 9.29 -9.03
C ILE A 135 0.24 8.74 -8.60
N GLN A 136 -0.70 9.62 -8.36
CA GLN A 136 -2.00 9.25 -7.85
C GLN A 136 -2.68 8.21 -8.75
N PRO A 137 -3.18 7.09 -8.22
CA PRO A 137 -3.85 6.07 -9.02
C PRO A 137 -4.96 6.67 -9.88
N GLY A 138 -5.04 6.22 -11.14
CA GLY A 138 -6.02 6.75 -12.11
C GLY A 138 -5.58 8.02 -12.84
N THR A 139 -4.47 8.66 -12.44
CA THR A 139 -3.95 9.85 -13.14
C THR A 139 -2.86 9.55 -14.15
N LEU A 140 -2.31 8.33 -14.16
CA LEU A 140 -1.33 7.90 -15.15
C LEU A 140 -2.04 7.52 -16.47
N GLY A 141 -1.57 8.04 -17.57
CA GLY A 141 -2.04 7.74 -18.91
C GLY A 141 -0.88 7.61 -19.90
N ALA A 142 -1.22 7.54 -21.18
CA ALA A 142 -0.26 7.56 -22.27
C ALA A 142 -0.77 8.46 -23.39
N LEU A 143 0.11 9.28 -23.96
CA LEU A 143 -0.15 10.09 -25.13
C LEU A 143 0.95 9.80 -26.14
N ASP A 144 0.57 9.34 -27.34
CA ASP A 144 1.52 8.95 -28.40
C ASP A 144 2.60 7.95 -27.93
N GLY A 145 2.24 7.07 -26.98
CA GLY A 145 3.15 6.08 -26.41
C GLY A 145 4.05 6.60 -25.27
N ALA A 146 4.05 7.90 -25.00
CA ALA A 146 4.76 8.49 -23.86
C ALA A 146 3.87 8.48 -22.62
N PRO A 147 4.41 8.13 -21.43
CA PRO A 147 3.65 8.20 -20.18
C PRO A 147 3.37 9.67 -19.83
N ILE A 148 2.12 9.92 -19.44
CA ILE A 148 1.68 11.23 -18.96
C ILE A 148 1.00 11.11 -17.61
N GLN A 149 1.07 12.17 -16.81
CA GLN A 149 0.26 12.32 -15.62
C GLN A 149 -0.79 13.40 -15.84
N TYR A 150 -2.05 13.05 -15.62
CA TYR A 150 -3.12 14.04 -15.55
C TYR A 150 -3.09 14.77 -14.22
N VAL A 151 -3.22 16.08 -14.24
CA VAL A 151 -3.12 16.94 -13.07
C VAL A 151 -4.41 17.75 -12.94
N LEU A 152 -5.09 17.59 -11.80
CA LEU A 152 -6.23 18.41 -11.45
C LEU A 152 -5.75 19.79 -10.99
N PRO A 153 -6.43 20.87 -11.37
CA PRO A 153 -6.08 22.20 -10.88
C PRO A 153 -6.18 22.24 -9.37
N THR A 154 -5.17 22.79 -8.72
CA THR A 154 -5.19 23.03 -7.27
C THR A 154 -6.28 24.05 -6.89
N ILE A 155 -6.73 24.04 -5.63
CA ILE A 155 -7.80 24.95 -5.17
C ILE A 155 -7.41 26.42 -5.36
N SER A 156 -6.10 26.73 -5.30
CA SER A 156 -5.58 28.07 -5.53
C SER A 156 -5.62 28.49 -7.01
N GLU A 157 -5.47 27.52 -7.92
CA GLU A 157 -5.49 27.74 -9.37
C GLU A 157 -6.90 27.70 -9.94
N LYS A 158 -7.87 27.15 -9.20
CA LYS A 158 -9.31 27.10 -9.62
C LYS A 158 -9.95 28.44 -9.88
N ARG A 159 -9.32 29.54 -9.50
CA ARG A 159 -9.86 30.88 -9.78
C ARG A 159 -9.66 31.31 -11.25
N ASP A 160 -8.63 30.77 -11.93
CA ASP A 160 -8.23 31.24 -13.26
C ASP A 160 -8.13 30.14 -14.33
N SER A 161 -8.18 28.84 -13.98
CA SER A 161 -8.11 27.73 -14.95
C SER A 161 -9.22 26.72 -14.70
N THR A 162 -10.06 26.50 -15.68
CA THR A 162 -11.21 25.57 -15.64
C THR A 162 -10.90 24.20 -16.23
N GLY A 163 -9.66 23.91 -16.57
CA GLY A 163 -9.28 22.71 -17.33
C GLY A 163 -8.39 21.73 -16.57
N LEU A 164 -8.53 20.45 -16.91
CA LEU A 164 -7.56 19.40 -16.64
C LEU A 164 -6.26 19.74 -17.39
N SER A 165 -5.12 19.44 -16.79
CA SER A 165 -3.83 19.54 -17.46
C SER A 165 -3.11 18.19 -17.40
N TYR A 166 -2.13 17.99 -18.25
CA TYR A 166 -1.24 16.86 -18.19
C TYR A 166 0.22 17.28 -18.27
N VAL A 167 1.09 16.40 -17.77
CA VAL A 167 2.53 16.54 -17.83
C VAL A 167 3.12 15.25 -18.38
N THR A 168 4.09 15.37 -19.28
CA THR A 168 4.82 14.23 -19.81
C THR A 168 5.84 13.77 -18.77
N LEU A 169 5.91 12.46 -18.54
CA LEU A 169 6.82 11.85 -17.58
C LEU A 169 8.01 11.21 -18.32
N ASP A 170 9.17 11.22 -17.68
CA ASP A 170 10.31 10.45 -18.16
C ASP A 170 10.18 8.99 -17.73
N PRO A 171 10.05 8.02 -18.66
CA PRO A 171 9.95 6.61 -18.31
C PRO A 171 11.10 6.10 -17.45
N SER A 172 12.30 6.68 -17.59
CA SER A 172 13.49 6.27 -16.83
C SER A 172 13.45 6.66 -15.34
N THR A 173 12.54 7.57 -14.96
CA THR A 173 12.32 7.98 -13.57
C THR A 173 11.12 7.28 -12.93
N LEU A 174 10.38 6.46 -13.68
CA LEU A 174 9.20 5.79 -13.16
C LEU A 174 9.54 4.47 -12.48
N VAL A 175 9.01 4.28 -11.30
CA VAL A 175 9.08 3.04 -10.53
C VAL A 175 7.67 2.49 -10.33
N VAL A 176 7.40 1.30 -10.85
CA VAL A 176 6.10 0.66 -10.74
C VAL A 176 6.16 -0.44 -9.69
N PHE A 177 5.35 -0.30 -8.65
CA PHE A 177 5.15 -1.34 -7.66
C PHE A 177 3.95 -2.20 -8.03
N THR A 178 4.12 -3.52 -7.86
CA THR A 178 3.09 -4.53 -8.18
C THR A 178 2.98 -5.56 -7.07
N LEU A 179 1.81 -6.14 -6.92
CA LEU A 179 1.64 -7.35 -6.10
C LEU A 179 2.36 -8.53 -6.75
N PRO A 180 2.78 -9.54 -5.97
CA PRO A 180 3.15 -10.85 -6.51
C PRO A 180 2.07 -11.37 -7.48
N PRO A 181 2.42 -11.90 -8.65
CA PRO A 181 1.46 -12.20 -9.73
C PRO A 181 0.30 -13.12 -9.29
N ASP A 182 0.58 -14.09 -8.44
CA ASP A 182 -0.41 -15.04 -7.92
C ASP A 182 -1.34 -14.44 -6.86
N LEU A 183 -1.03 -13.27 -6.30
CA LEU A 183 -1.89 -12.53 -5.37
C LEU A 183 -2.84 -11.56 -6.07
N VAL A 184 -2.60 -11.20 -7.33
CA VAL A 184 -3.39 -10.19 -8.05
C VAL A 184 -4.87 -10.60 -8.16
N ALA A 185 -5.13 -11.81 -8.66
CA ALA A 185 -6.51 -12.28 -8.84
C ALA A 185 -7.25 -12.46 -7.50
N PRO A 186 -6.68 -13.14 -6.46
CA PRO A 186 -7.33 -13.25 -5.16
C PRO A 186 -7.64 -11.89 -4.50
N VAL A 187 -6.72 -10.93 -4.58
CA VAL A 187 -6.94 -9.60 -4.02
C VAL A 187 -8.05 -8.87 -4.75
N ARG A 188 -8.07 -8.90 -6.09
CA ARG A 188 -9.15 -8.29 -6.88
C ARG A 188 -10.51 -8.85 -6.49
N THR A 189 -10.65 -10.18 -6.47
CA THR A 189 -11.91 -10.84 -6.08
C THR A 189 -12.35 -10.44 -4.67
N LEU A 190 -11.39 -10.35 -3.73
CA LEU A 190 -11.70 -9.89 -2.38
C LEU A 190 -12.21 -8.45 -2.37
N ILE A 191 -11.55 -7.52 -3.03
CA ILE A 191 -11.95 -6.10 -3.01
C ILE A 191 -13.33 -5.92 -3.65
N GLU A 192 -13.58 -6.55 -4.80
CA GLU A 192 -14.91 -6.53 -5.45
C GLU A 192 -16.00 -7.06 -4.53
N PHE A 193 -15.73 -8.16 -3.83
CA PHE A 193 -16.65 -8.72 -2.84
C PHE A 193 -16.89 -7.76 -1.66
N LEU A 194 -15.83 -7.18 -1.08
CA LEU A 194 -15.96 -6.26 0.05
C LEU A 194 -16.73 -4.99 -0.32
N MET A 195 -16.52 -4.46 -1.52
CA MET A 195 -17.28 -3.31 -2.04
C MET A 195 -18.77 -3.65 -2.14
N THR A 196 -19.10 -4.86 -2.63
CA THR A 196 -20.48 -5.34 -2.70
C THR A 196 -21.06 -5.52 -1.30
N ALA A 197 -20.35 -6.19 -0.39
CA ALA A 197 -20.77 -6.41 0.98
C ALA A 197 -21.02 -5.09 1.75
N ASN A 198 -20.21 -4.07 1.51
CA ASN A 198 -20.41 -2.73 2.09
C ASN A 198 -21.71 -2.08 1.59
N ARG A 199 -22.03 -2.21 0.30
CA ARG A 199 -23.28 -1.66 -0.28
C ARG A 199 -24.53 -2.37 0.27
N GLU A 200 -24.43 -3.66 0.56
CA GLU A 200 -25.53 -4.46 1.09
C GLU A 200 -25.83 -4.21 2.58
N GLN A 201 -24.88 -3.64 3.34
CA GLN A 201 -25.09 -3.38 4.78
C GLN A 201 -26.32 -2.52 5.09
N GLY A 202 -26.56 -1.48 4.28
CA GLY A 202 -27.75 -0.63 4.42
C GLY A 202 -29.05 -1.40 4.17
N LYS A 203 -29.05 -2.28 3.18
CA LYS A 203 -30.21 -3.13 2.84
C LYS A 203 -30.48 -4.18 3.93
N GLU A 204 -29.46 -4.76 4.55
CA GLU A 204 -29.63 -5.69 5.66
C GLU A 204 -30.38 -5.06 6.85
N PHE A 205 -30.05 -3.81 7.17
CA PHE A 205 -30.75 -3.07 8.22
C PHE A 205 -32.24 -2.88 7.88
N GLU A 206 -32.54 -2.52 6.64
CA GLU A 206 -33.91 -2.36 6.16
C GLU A 206 -34.71 -3.68 6.18
N LEU A 207 -34.10 -4.78 5.70
CA LEU A 207 -34.69 -6.12 5.73
C LEU A 207 -34.99 -6.58 7.18
N THR A 208 -34.06 -6.29 8.11
CA THR A 208 -34.29 -6.60 9.53
C THR A 208 -35.46 -5.81 10.08
N ARG A 209 -35.58 -4.54 9.76
CA ARG A 209 -36.68 -3.68 10.17
C ARG A 209 -38.04 -4.17 9.60
N GLN A 210 -38.04 -4.53 8.32
CA GLN A 210 -39.23 -5.06 7.64
C GLN A 210 -39.69 -6.40 8.25
N SER A 211 -38.75 -7.31 8.55
CA SER A 211 -39.07 -8.62 9.13
C SER A 211 -39.71 -8.55 10.52
N LEU A 212 -39.58 -7.42 11.22
CA LEU A 212 -40.26 -7.19 12.51
C LEU A 212 -41.72 -6.79 12.32
N THR A 213 -42.13 -6.39 11.11
CA THR A 213 -43.46 -5.88 10.81
C THR A 213 -44.28 -6.81 9.89
N GLU A 214 -43.65 -7.80 9.27
CA GLU A 214 -44.30 -8.72 8.32
C GLU A 214 -44.72 -10.02 8.94
N THR A 215 -45.81 -10.62 8.41
CA THR A 215 -46.35 -11.92 8.85
C THR A 215 -45.46 -13.10 8.45
N THR A 216 -44.58 -12.94 7.49
CA THR A 216 -43.57 -13.95 7.08
C THR A 216 -42.18 -13.41 7.43
N PRO A 217 -41.63 -13.74 8.60
CA PRO A 217 -40.37 -13.18 9.03
C PRO A 217 -39.23 -13.66 8.13
N TYR A 218 -38.38 -12.73 7.69
CA TYR A 218 -37.12 -13.01 7.01
C TYR A 218 -36.18 -13.84 7.92
N ASN A 219 -35.65 -14.94 7.40
CA ASN A 219 -34.73 -15.80 8.19
C ASN A 219 -33.32 -15.17 8.29
N PHE A 220 -33.20 -14.20 9.16
CA PHE A 220 -31.95 -13.45 9.37
C PHE A 220 -30.78 -14.34 9.82
N SER A 221 -31.04 -15.38 10.61
CA SER A 221 -30.01 -16.33 11.05
C SER A 221 -29.43 -17.15 9.89
N ALA A 222 -30.26 -17.53 8.91
CA ALA A 222 -29.79 -18.21 7.71
C ALA A 222 -28.98 -17.26 6.82
N HIS A 223 -29.41 -16.01 6.69
CA HIS A 223 -28.69 -14.97 5.96
C HIS A 223 -27.31 -14.70 6.58
N LEU A 224 -27.21 -14.51 7.88
CA LEU A 224 -25.93 -14.30 8.56
C LEU A 224 -24.97 -15.48 8.40
N ARG A 225 -25.47 -16.71 8.48
CA ARG A 225 -24.66 -17.91 8.24
C ARG A 225 -24.12 -17.97 6.81
N GLU A 226 -24.95 -17.70 5.83
CA GLU A 226 -24.55 -17.70 4.42
C GLU A 226 -23.55 -16.57 4.12
N LYS A 227 -23.79 -15.38 4.66
CA LYS A 227 -22.85 -14.26 4.60
C LYS A 227 -21.48 -14.64 5.20
N GLY A 228 -21.47 -15.24 6.40
CA GLY A 228 -20.25 -15.72 7.05
C GLY A 228 -19.52 -16.77 6.21
N ARG A 229 -20.26 -17.70 5.57
CA ARG A 229 -19.69 -18.70 4.65
C ARG A 229 -19.02 -18.04 3.44
N LEU A 230 -19.70 -17.10 2.80
CA LEU A 230 -19.16 -16.36 1.64
C LEU A 230 -17.90 -15.55 2.01
N PHE A 231 -17.94 -14.85 3.15
CA PHE A 231 -16.75 -14.15 3.65
C PHE A 231 -15.58 -15.12 3.89
N ALA A 232 -15.84 -16.27 4.51
CA ALA A 232 -14.81 -17.27 4.74
C ALA A 232 -14.21 -17.77 3.43
N GLU A 233 -15.03 -18.04 2.44
CA GLU A 233 -14.62 -18.53 1.12
C GLU A 233 -13.76 -17.51 0.36
N VAL A 234 -14.25 -16.27 0.24
CA VAL A 234 -13.57 -15.22 -0.54
C VAL A 234 -12.28 -14.75 0.13
N THR A 235 -12.24 -14.74 1.46
CA THR A 235 -11.05 -14.31 2.21
C THR A 235 -10.03 -15.43 2.42
N GLN A 236 -10.39 -16.69 2.18
CA GLN A 236 -9.52 -17.85 2.37
C GLN A 236 -8.18 -17.75 1.60
N PRO A 237 -8.13 -17.31 0.34
CA PRO A 237 -6.87 -17.28 -0.42
C PRO A 237 -5.78 -16.43 0.23
N ILE A 238 -6.15 -15.30 0.86
CA ILE A 238 -5.21 -14.41 1.57
C ILE A 238 -5.21 -14.63 3.09
N GLY A 239 -6.18 -15.39 3.63
CA GLY A 239 -6.28 -15.70 5.06
C GLY A 239 -6.87 -14.59 5.94
N TRP A 240 -7.33 -13.47 5.38
CA TRP A 240 -7.92 -12.41 6.19
C TRP A 240 -9.20 -12.87 6.90
N ASN A 241 -9.24 -12.73 8.23
CA ASN A 241 -10.31 -13.26 9.08
C ASN A 241 -11.40 -12.24 9.46
N VAL A 242 -11.39 -11.06 8.82
CA VAL A 242 -12.37 -9.99 9.08
C VAL A 242 -12.40 -9.59 10.57
N ARG A 243 -11.23 -9.58 11.23
CA ARG A 243 -11.07 -9.33 12.69
C ARG A 243 -11.97 -10.22 13.55
N ASP A 244 -12.09 -11.48 13.15
CA ASP A 244 -12.92 -12.46 13.85
C ASP A 244 -14.43 -12.07 13.98
N LEU A 245 -14.96 -11.19 13.12
CA LEU A 245 -16.37 -10.79 13.14
C LEU A 245 -17.34 -11.97 13.02
N PHE A 246 -16.89 -13.10 12.47
CA PHE A 246 -17.67 -14.31 12.31
C PHE A 246 -17.09 -15.47 13.16
N LYS A 247 -16.42 -15.15 14.26
CA LYS A 247 -15.71 -16.11 15.11
C LYS A 247 -16.61 -17.24 15.62
N ASP A 248 -17.84 -16.91 15.98
CA ASP A 248 -18.80 -17.89 16.50
C ASP A 248 -19.14 -19.02 15.51
N ASN A 249 -18.84 -18.81 14.23
CA ASN A 249 -19.06 -19.77 13.16
C ASN A 249 -17.80 -20.54 12.75
N GLN A 250 -16.68 -20.33 13.42
CA GLN A 250 -15.40 -20.92 13.04
C GLN A 250 -14.77 -21.68 14.20
N LEU A 251 -14.25 -22.87 13.91
CA LEU A 251 -13.41 -23.61 14.85
C LEU A 251 -12.11 -22.84 15.09
N GLU A 252 -11.63 -22.80 16.33
CA GLU A 252 -10.38 -22.13 16.71
C GLU A 252 -9.18 -22.52 15.82
N PRO A 253 -8.94 -23.81 15.49
CA PRO A 253 -7.87 -24.17 14.56
C PRO A 253 -7.99 -23.52 13.17
N PHE A 254 -9.21 -23.32 12.67
CA PHE A 254 -9.42 -22.66 11.39
C PHE A 254 -9.11 -21.17 11.47
N SER A 255 -9.46 -20.49 12.56
CA SER A 255 -9.10 -19.10 12.82
C SER A 255 -7.57 -18.93 12.85
N VAL A 256 -6.87 -19.80 13.59
CA VAL A 256 -5.40 -19.78 13.65
C VAL A 256 -4.76 -20.02 12.28
N TRP A 257 -5.26 -20.99 11.53
CA TRP A 257 -4.78 -21.24 10.17
C TRP A 257 -4.92 -20.02 9.26
N ARG A 258 -6.03 -19.29 9.36
CA ARG A 258 -6.25 -18.06 8.62
C ARG A 258 -5.29 -16.96 9.02
N GLN A 259 -5.00 -16.80 10.31
CA GLN A 259 -4.01 -15.83 10.79
C GLN A 259 -2.62 -16.10 10.22
N ILE A 260 -2.19 -17.38 10.17
CA ILE A 260 -0.92 -17.78 9.54
C ILE A 260 -0.93 -17.41 8.03
N ARG A 261 -2.03 -17.68 7.33
CA ARG A 261 -2.18 -17.34 5.91
C ARG A 261 -2.17 -15.83 5.67
N PHE A 262 -2.81 -15.05 6.54
CA PHE A 262 -2.79 -13.59 6.44
C PHE A 262 -1.41 -13.02 6.76
N LEU A 263 -0.70 -13.61 7.69
CA LEU A 263 0.71 -13.27 7.94
C LEU A 263 1.56 -13.56 6.69
N GLU A 264 1.39 -14.71 6.05
CA GLU A 264 2.06 -15.03 4.79
C GLU A 264 1.79 -13.97 3.71
N PHE A 265 0.52 -13.59 3.53
CA PHE A 265 0.13 -12.55 2.61
C PHE A 265 0.86 -11.24 2.90
N LYS A 266 0.84 -10.78 4.15
CA LYS A 266 1.53 -9.55 4.57
C LYS A 266 3.04 -9.61 4.33
N VAL A 267 3.69 -10.73 4.68
CA VAL A 267 5.13 -10.94 4.46
C VAL A 267 5.46 -10.86 2.96
N ARG A 268 4.69 -11.53 2.12
CA ARG A 268 4.92 -11.54 0.67
C ARG A 268 4.74 -10.17 0.03
N VAL A 269 3.72 -9.43 0.44
CA VAL A 269 3.48 -8.05 -0.05
C VAL A 269 4.61 -7.14 0.41
N ARG A 270 5.00 -7.19 1.67
CA ARG A 270 6.12 -6.41 2.21
C ARG A 270 7.43 -6.68 1.48
N ASP A 271 7.80 -7.94 1.36
CA ASP A 271 9.07 -8.34 0.79
C ASP A 271 9.14 -7.96 -0.70
N SER A 272 8.03 -8.12 -1.43
CA SER A 272 7.91 -7.66 -2.82
C SER A 272 8.09 -6.14 -2.96
N ILE A 273 7.50 -5.35 -2.06
CA ILE A 273 7.66 -3.88 -2.07
C ILE A 273 9.12 -3.51 -1.78
N ILE A 274 9.75 -4.15 -0.79
CA ILE A 274 11.15 -3.88 -0.43
C ILE A 274 12.10 -4.25 -1.57
N GLU A 275 11.88 -5.36 -2.26
CA GLU A 275 12.65 -5.78 -3.42
C GLU A 275 12.56 -4.76 -4.56
N GLN A 276 11.35 -4.32 -4.89
CA GLN A 276 11.11 -3.31 -5.92
C GLN A 276 11.68 -1.94 -5.51
N LEU A 277 11.60 -1.57 -4.23
CA LEU A 277 12.21 -0.36 -3.69
C LEU A 277 13.74 -0.44 -3.78
N ASN A 278 14.35 -1.57 -3.48
CA ASN A 278 15.78 -1.78 -3.63
C ASN A 278 16.23 -1.68 -5.09
N THR A 279 15.40 -2.13 -6.02
CA THR A 279 15.64 -1.93 -7.46
C THR A 279 15.65 -0.44 -7.82
N ALA A 280 14.70 0.34 -7.32
CA ALA A 280 14.65 1.78 -7.51
C ALA A 280 15.85 2.50 -6.87
N ILE A 281 16.23 2.12 -5.65
CA ILE A 281 17.43 2.64 -4.97
C ILE A 281 18.69 2.34 -5.79
N GLY A 282 18.78 1.14 -6.39
CA GLY A 282 19.87 0.78 -7.29
C GLY A 282 19.94 1.65 -8.56
N GLN A 283 18.77 2.04 -9.12
CA GLN A 283 18.72 2.98 -10.26
C GLN A 283 19.20 4.38 -9.84
N VAL A 284 18.69 4.88 -8.72
CA VAL A 284 19.13 6.16 -8.15
C VAL A 284 20.63 6.14 -7.83
N GLY A 285 21.11 5.05 -7.22
CA GLY A 285 22.51 4.88 -6.86
C GLY A 285 23.45 4.95 -8.06
N LYS A 286 23.06 4.38 -9.20
CA LYS A 286 23.82 4.51 -10.46
C LYS A 286 23.96 5.98 -10.90
N ARG A 287 22.92 6.78 -10.75
CA ARG A 287 22.92 8.20 -11.15
C ARG A 287 23.64 9.09 -10.13
N MET A 288 23.53 8.76 -8.84
CA MET A 288 24.09 9.57 -7.74
C MET A 288 25.45 9.05 -7.22
N GLY A 289 26.00 8.00 -7.83
CA GLY A 289 27.33 7.46 -7.49
C GLY A 289 27.38 6.78 -6.13
N PHE A 290 26.35 6.00 -5.73
CA PHE A 290 26.37 5.16 -4.53
C PHE A 290 25.81 3.75 -4.78
N SER A 291 26.23 2.80 -3.94
CA SER A 291 25.74 1.42 -3.95
C SER A 291 25.26 1.05 -2.54
N ALA A 292 23.94 0.92 -2.39
CA ALA A 292 23.31 0.59 -1.12
C ALA A 292 21.95 -0.09 -1.35
N SER A 293 21.45 -0.79 -0.33
CA SER A 293 20.12 -1.39 -0.30
C SER A 293 19.53 -1.36 1.11
N ILE A 294 18.23 -1.53 1.20
CA ILE A 294 17.50 -1.66 2.46
C ILE A 294 17.50 -3.13 2.88
N GLU A 295 17.90 -3.39 4.12
CA GLU A 295 17.77 -4.68 4.77
C GLU A 295 16.80 -4.57 5.95
N VAL A 296 15.90 -5.54 6.06
CA VAL A 296 14.90 -5.64 7.13
C VAL A 296 15.18 -6.89 7.96
N THR A 297 15.35 -6.70 9.28
CA THR A 297 15.58 -7.80 10.22
C THR A 297 14.60 -7.72 11.39
N GLY A 298 14.45 -8.83 12.14
CA GLY A 298 13.57 -8.87 13.32
C GLY A 298 12.07 -8.91 12.98
N VAL A 299 11.73 -9.23 11.73
CA VAL A 299 10.35 -9.44 11.26
C VAL A 299 10.18 -10.88 10.81
N PRO A 300 8.94 -11.43 10.82
CA PRO A 300 8.68 -12.74 10.26
C PRO A 300 9.11 -12.83 8.80
N THR A 301 9.79 -13.92 8.46
CA THR A 301 10.18 -14.27 7.09
C THR A 301 9.22 -15.30 6.50
N LEU A 302 9.31 -15.56 5.19
CA LEU A 302 8.57 -16.65 4.56
C LEU A 302 8.96 -18.02 5.15
N SER A 303 10.22 -18.19 5.58
CA SER A 303 10.66 -19.41 6.27
C SER A 303 9.97 -19.59 7.60
N ASP A 304 9.84 -18.52 8.39
CA ASP A 304 9.13 -18.57 9.68
C ASP A 304 7.65 -18.90 9.49
N VAL A 305 7.03 -18.33 8.47
CA VAL A 305 5.63 -18.65 8.11
C VAL A 305 5.48 -20.10 7.68
N GLN A 306 6.41 -20.63 6.89
CA GLN A 306 6.38 -22.03 6.48
C GLN A 306 6.55 -22.95 7.70
N GLN A 307 7.47 -22.65 8.59
CA GLN A 307 7.64 -23.38 9.86
C GLN A 307 6.33 -23.37 10.66
N ALA A 308 5.68 -22.22 10.77
CA ALA A 308 4.39 -22.10 11.45
C ALA A 308 3.27 -22.95 10.84
N LYS A 309 3.25 -23.05 9.50
CA LYS A 309 2.30 -23.95 8.79
C LYS A 309 2.56 -25.42 9.10
N ASP A 310 3.82 -25.80 9.15
CA ASP A 310 4.21 -27.19 9.40
C ASP A 310 3.96 -27.55 10.87
N ASP A 311 4.27 -26.67 11.81
CA ASP A 311 3.94 -26.82 13.21
C ASP A 311 2.43 -26.97 13.44
N PHE A 312 1.62 -26.15 12.75
CA PHE A 312 0.16 -26.24 12.79
C PHE A 312 -0.32 -27.61 12.29
N ARG A 313 0.17 -28.10 11.14
CA ARG A 313 -0.21 -29.39 10.55
C ARG A 313 0.17 -30.56 11.46
N ASN A 314 1.29 -30.45 12.15
CA ASN A 314 1.80 -31.46 13.07
C ASN A 314 1.14 -31.41 14.47
N GLY A 315 0.17 -30.52 14.68
CA GLY A 315 -0.54 -30.38 15.94
C GLY A 315 0.32 -29.79 17.08
N ALA A 316 1.43 -29.14 16.73
CA ALA A 316 2.28 -28.48 17.71
C ALA A 316 1.53 -27.30 18.38
N ARG A 317 1.41 -27.33 19.70
CA ARG A 317 0.63 -26.35 20.50
C ARG A 317 1.30 -24.97 20.66
N GLY A 318 2.38 -24.69 19.92
CA GLY A 318 3.17 -23.45 20.05
C GLY A 318 2.59 -22.20 19.36
N LEU A 319 1.38 -22.25 18.83
CA LEU A 319 0.79 -21.16 18.03
C LEU A 319 0.40 -19.90 18.83
N GLY A 320 0.36 -19.97 20.15
CA GLY A 320 0.15 -18.80 21.00
C GLY A 320 1.17 -17.67 20.79
N THR A 321 2.39 -18.01 20.38
CA THR A 321 3.44 -17.03 20.05
C THR A 321 3.24 -16.38 18.70
N LEU A 322 2.60 -17.05 17.73
CA LEU A 322 2.26 -16.51 16.43
C LEU A 322 1.00 -15.63 16.48
N ALA A 323 0.00 -16.04 17.25
CA ALA A 323 -1.25 -15.29 17.40
C ALA A 323 -1.03 -13.95 18.12
N THR A 324 -0.11 -13.88 19.10
CA THR A 324 0.23 -12.64 19.82
C THR A 324 1.08 -11.66 19.00
N ALA A 325 1.71 -12.10 17.92
CA ALA A 325 2.46 -11.21 17.00
C ALA A 325 1.56 -10.54 15.93
N THR A 326 0.26 -10.85 15.94
CA THR A 326 -0.67 -10.42 14.88
C THR A 326 -1.69 -9.39 15.37
N ILE A 327 -1.67 -9.04 16.68
CA ILE A 327 -2.59 -8.05 17.28
C ILE A 327 -1.89 -6.71 17.44
#